data_febb1429564caba4fcdb18388189317e
#
_entry.id   febb1429564caba4fcdb18388189317e
#
_cell.length_a   1.000
_cell.length_b   1.000
_cell.length_c   1.000
_cell.angle_alpha   90.00
_cell.angle_beta   90.00
_cell.angle_gamma   90.00
#
_symmetry.space_group_name_H-M   'P 1'
#
loop_
_entity.id
_entity.type
_entity.pdbx_description
1 polymer ?
#
loop_
_entity_poly.entity_id
_entity_poly.type
_entity_poly.pdbx_seq_one_letter_code
_entity_poly.pdbx_strand_id
1 'polypeptide(L)'
;MLKNTLSNLEILESEAIHIIREVVAQADNPVMLYSIGKDSAVMLHLAKKAFYPGNPPFPLLHVDTTWKFREMYELRDKSAQQAMMDLLVFQNPEALKEGINPFDHGERHTEMWKTGGLKLALDLHKFDAAFGGARRDEEKSRSKERIFSFRSNNHQWEPKSQRPE
;
A
#
# COMPACT_ATOMS: atom_id res chain seq x y z
N MET A 1 -17.82 -14.59 35.92
CA MET A 1 -17.25 -14.65 34.57
C MET A 1 -16.95 -13.23 34.12
N LEU A 2 -15.68 -12.81 34.11
CA LEU A 2 -15.23 -11.56 33.54
C LEU A 2 -15.45 -11.67 32.02
N LYS A 3 -16.39 -10.89 31.46
CA LYS A 3 -16.47 -10.70 30.02
C LYS A 3 -15.18 -9.99 29.62
N ASN A 4 -14.24 -10.71 29.01
CA ASN A 4 -13.09 -10.14 28.35
C ASN A 4 -13.63 -9.37 27.10
N THR A 5 -14.04 -8.14 27.30
CA THR A 5 -14.38 -7.22 26.20
C THR A 5 -13.06 -6.78 25.58
N LEU A 6 -12.88 -7.08 24.29
CA LEU A 6 -11.73 -6.59 23.52
C LEU A 6 -11.68 -5.06 23.59
N SER A 7 -10.50 -4.52 23.71
CA SER A 7 -10.27 -3.08 23.55
C SER A 7 -10.57 -2.65 22.11
N ASN A 8 -10.85 -1.36 21.89
CA ASN A 8 -11.08 -0.83 20.54
C ASN A 8 -9.90 -1.11 19.60
N LEU A 9 -8.67 -1.07 20.11
CA LEU A 9 -7.46 -1.36 19.32
C LEU A 9 -7.39 -2.84 18.91
N GLU A 10 -7.75 -3.76 19.79
CA GLU A 10 -7.79 -5.20 19.49
C GLU A 10 -8.88 -5.53 18.46
N ILE A 11 -9.99 -4.82 18.49
CA ILE A 11 -11.05 -4.95 17.47
C ILE A 11 -10.54 -4.51 16.11
N LEU A 12 -9.93 -3.32 16.02
CA LEU A 12 -9.36 -2.78 14.78
C LEU A 12 -8.23 -3.66 14.23
N GLU A 13 -7.39 -4.20 15.09
CA GLU A 13 -6.34 -5.15 14.70
C GLU A 13 -6.95 -6.42 14.10
N SER A 14 -7.93 -6.99 14.78
CA SER A 14 -8.62 -8.22 14.32
C SER A 14 -9.30 -8.01 12.97
N GLU A 15 -9.97 -6.87 12.78
CA GLU A 15 -10.60 -6.48 11.53
C GLU A 15 -9.58 -6.33 10.40
N ALA A 16 -8.48 -5.62 10.64
CA ALA A 16 -7.42 -5.44 9.66
C ALA A 16 -6.76 -6.76 9.25
N ILE A 17 -6.52 -7.67 10.20
CA ILE A 17 -6.02 -9.03 9.93
C ILE A 17 -7.00 -9.81 9.07
N HIS A 18 -8.31 -9.72 9.37
CA HIS A 18 -9.34 -10.36 8.56
C HIS A 18 -9.35 -9.84 7.13
N ILE A 19 -9.34 -8.51 6.94
CA ILE A 19 -9.31 -7.88 5.62
C ILE A 19 -8.09 -8.35 4.80
N ILE A 20 -6.90 -8.37 5.42
CA ILE A 20 -5.67 -8.82 4.74
C ILE A 20 -5.79 -10.27 4.27
N ARG A 21 -6.32 -11.16 5.11
CA ARG A 21 -6.53 -12.58 4.76
C ARG A 21 -7.57 -12.75 3.67
N GLU A 22 -8.64 -11.97 3.72
CA GLU A 22 -9.72 -12.00 2.72
C GLU A 22 -9.20 -11.60 1.34
N VAL A 23 -8.41 -10.54 1.24
CA VAL A 23 -7.80 -10.13 -0.03
C VAL A 23 -6.91 -11.23 -0.59
N VAL A 24 -6.06 -11.84 0.23
CA VAL A 24 -5.16 -12.92 -0.22
C VAL A 24 -5.94 -14.16 -0.66
N ALA A 25 -7.12 -14.41 -0.08
CA ALA A 25 -7.96 -15.53 -0.49
C ALA A 25 -8.69 -15.31 -1.82
N GLN A 26 -8.86 -14.06 -2.25
CA GLN A 26 -9.65 -13.70 -3.43
C GLN A 26 -8.83 -13.13 -4.59
N ALA A 27 -7.68 -12.52 -4.31
CA ALA A 27 -6.80 -11.95 -5.32
C ALA A 27 -5.77 -12.99 -5.81
N ASP A 28 -5.50 -12.99 -7.11
CA ASP A 28 -4.49 -13.87 -7.70
C ASP A 28 -3.07 -13.33 -7.51
N ASN A 29 -2.90 -12.01 -7.50
CA ASN A 29 -1.59 -11.35 -7.44
C ASN A 29 -1.64 -10.07 -6.60
N PRO A 30 -1.83 -10.15 -5.28
CA PRO A 30 -1.88 -8.99 -4.40
C PRO A 30 -0.50 -8.40 -4.12
N VAL A 31 -0.44 -7.10 -3.80
CA VAL A 31 0.78 -6.39 -3.41
C VAL A 31 0.51 -5.44 -2.25
N MET A 32 1.46 -5.25 -1.36
CA MET A 32 1.36 -4.24 -0.30
C MET A 32 2.21 -3.01 -0.62
N LEU A 33 1.56 -1.83 -0.66
CA LEU A 33 2.26 -0.58 -0.86
C LEU A 33 3.08 -0.22 0.38
N TYR A 34 4.39 -0.04 0.19
CA TYR A 34 5.31 0.23 1.30
C TYR A 34 6.07 1.54 1.11
N SER A 35 5.53 2.61 1.68
CA SER A 35 6.10 3.98 1.59
C SER A 35 7.13 4.30 2.67
N ILE A 36 7.39 3.39 3.61
CA ILE A 36 8.27 3.56 4.80
C ILE A 36 7.64 4.52 5.85
N GLY A 37 6.44 5.03 5.59
CA GLY A 37 5.71 5.86 6.54
C GLY A 37 5.07 5.04 7.67
N LYS A 38 4.58 5.71 8.70
CA LYS A 38 3.95 5.07 9.88
C LYS A 38 2.82 4.11 9.49
N ASP A 39 1.96 4.50 8.55
CA ASP A 39 0.79 3.71 8.16
C ASP A 39 1.21 2.44 7.43
N SER A 40 2.14 2.52 6.49
CA SER A 40 2.69 1.34 5.81
C SER A 40 3.49 0.43 6.75
N ALA A 41 4.13 0.98 7.78
CA ALA A 41 4.82 0.18 8.80
C ALA A 41 3.82 -0.60 9.68
N VAL A 42 2.69 0.02 10.05
CA VAL A 42 1.59 -0.66 10.76
C VAL A 42 0.99 -1.75 9.88
N MET A 43 0.73 -1.48 8.60
CA MET A 43 0.22 -2.48 7.67
C MET A 43 1.16 -3.69 7.55
N LEU A 44 2.46 -3.45 7.43
CA LEU A 44 3.47 -4.52 7.40
C LEU A 44 3.45 -5.35 8.69
N HIS A 45 3.32 -4.70 9.85
CA HIS A 45 3.19 -5.40 11.13
C HIS A 45 1.94 -6.28 11.18
N LEU A 46 0.79 -5.75 10.74
CA LEU A 46 -0.47 -6.49 10.69
C LEU A 46 -0.42 -7.66 9.70
N ALA A 47 0.21 -7.47 8.54
CA ALA A 47 0.43 -8.54 7.56
C ALA A 47 1.24 -9.69 8.17
N LYS A 48 2.34 -9.39 8.88
CA LYS A 48 3.12 -10.41 9.60
C LYS A 48 2.28 -11.15 10.64
N LYS A 49 1.43 -10.45 11.39
CA LYS A 49 0.50 -11.08 12.34
C LYS A 49 -0.54 -11.95 11.63
N ALA A 50 -1.06 -11.48 10.50
CA ALA A 50 -2.09 -12.20 9.73
C ALA A 50 -1.63 -13.58 9.26
N PHE A 51 -0.35 -13.75 8.96
CA PHE A 51 0.19 -15.01 8.43
C PHE A 51 1.12 -15.77 9.38
N TYR A 52 1.31 -15.26 10.60
CA TYR A 52 2.13 -15.97 11.60
C TYR A 52 1.62 -17.43 11.83
N PRO A 53 2.53 -18.44 11.88
CA PRO A 53 4.00 -18.35 11.86
C PRO A 53 4.63 -18.31 10.45
N GLY A 54 3.84 -18.36 9.38
CA GLY A 54 4.33 -18.17 8.00
C GLY A 54 4.60 -16.71 7.66
N ASN A 55 5.02 -16.47 6.43
CA ASN A 55 5.25 -15.14 5.88
C ASN A 55 4.03 -14.68 5.06
N PRO A 56 3.79 -13.37 4.94
CA PRO A 56 2.81 -12.84 4.00
C PRO A 56 3.10 -13.32 2.57
N PRO A 57 2.12 -13.88 1.84
CA PRO A 57 2.34 -14.49 0.53
C PRO A 57 2.24 -13.47 -0.62
N PHE A 58 2.71 -12.26 -0.42
CA PHE A 58 2.70 -11.18 -1.41
C PHE A 58 3.91 -10.27 -1.20
N PRO A 59 4.39 -9.57 -2.24
CA PRO A 59 5.52 -8.66 -2.14
C PRO A 59 5.13 -7.30 -1.56
N LEU A 60 6.18 -6.55 -1.15
CA LEU A 60 6.11 -5.12 -0.88
C LEU A 60 6.44 -4.35 -2.16
N LEU A 61 5.67 -3.32 -2.47
CA LEU A 61 5.97 -2.39 -3.56
C LEU A 61 6.31 -1.01 -3.01
N HIS A 62 7.54 -0.59 -3.27
CA HIS A 62 8.02 0.75 -2.99
C HIS A 62 8.15 1.56 -4.28
N VAL A 63 7.30 2.58 -4.44
CA VAL A 63 7.46 3.58 -5.50
C VAL A 63 8.51 4.59 -5.04
N ASP A 64 9.69 4.51 -5.62
CA ASP A 64 10.81 5.37 -5.26
C ASP A 64 10.81 6.64 -6.09
N THR A 65 10.75 7.77 -5.40
CA THR A 65 10.79 9.10 -6.00
C THR A 65 12.20 9.67 -6.09
N THR A 66 13.23 8.91 -5.68
CA THR A 66 14.64 9.29 -5.57
C THR A 66 14.96 10.41 -4.56
N TRP A 67 13.94 11.06 -4.02
CA TRP A 67 14.06 12.20 -3.09
C TRP A 67 13.70 11.79 -1.66
N LYS A 68 14.54 10.95 -1.04
CA LYS A 68 14.36 10.48 0.33
C LYS A 68 15.69 10.51 1.09
N PHE A 69 15.64 10.55 2.41
CA PHE A 69 16.81 10.40 3.25
C PHE A 69 17.42 9.00 3.12
N ARG A 70 18.72 8.89 3.23
CA ARG A 70 19.44 7.63 3.15
C ARG A 70 18.95 6.60 4.17
N GLU A 71 18.68 7.05 5.38
CA GLU A 71 18.17 6.23 6.47
C GLU A 71 16.80 5.61 6.16
N MET A 72 16.00 6.27 5.33
CA MET A 72 14.72 5.71 4.87
C MET A 72 14.93 4.51 3.95
N TYR A 73 15.90 4.57 3.05
CA TYR A 73 16.24 3.43 2.20
C TYR A 73 16.78 2.26 3.03
N GLU A 74 17.66 2.53 3.97
CA GLU A 74 18.23 1.51 4.88
C GLU A 74 17.11 0.87 5.73
N LEU A 75 16.18 1.66 6.27
CA LEU A 75 15.03 1.15 7.01
C LEU A 75 14.10 0.30 6.14
N ARG A 76 13.84 0.74 4.90
CA ARG A 76 13.03 0.01 3.92
C ARG A 76 13.56 -1.40 3.71
N ASP A 77 14.83 -1.49 3.34
CA ASP A 77 15.48 -2.75 2.98
C ASP A 77 15.57 -3.67 4.20
N LYS A 78 15.94 -3.13 5.37
CA LYS A 78 15.96 -3.86 6.64
C LYS A 78 14.57 -4.38 7.02
N SER A 79 13.53 -3.57 6.86
CA SER A 79 12.16 -3.96 7.23
C SER A 79 11.64 -5.08 6.34
N ALA A 80 11.88 -5.02 5.02
CA ALA A 80 11.52 -6.07 4.09
C ALA A 80 12.26 -7.39 4.40
N GLN A 81 13.57 -7.30 4.65
CA GLN A 81 14.37 -8.45 5.04
C GLN A 81 13.88 -9.09 6.36
N GLN A 82 13.60 -8.28 7.38
CA GLN A 82 13.07 -8.77 8.67
C GLN A 82 11.67 -9.36 8.56
N ALA A 83 10.88 -8.90 7.58
CA ALA A 83 9.57 -9.46 7.28
C ALA A 83 9.67 -10.72 6.41
N MET A 84 10.85 -11.05 5.89
CA MET A 84 11.06 -12.12 4.90
C MET A 84 10.10 -12.00 3.71
N MET A 85 9.92 -10.77 3.22
CA MET A 85 9.08 -10.46 2.07
C MET A 85 9.91 -9.91 0.93
N ASP A 86 9.53 -10.26 -0.28
CA ASP A 86 10.13 -9.66 -1.48
C ASP A 86 9.82 -8.17 -1.53
N LEU A 87 10.83 -7.38 -1.89
CA LEU A 87 10.73 -5.94 -2.03
C LEU A 87 10.91 -5.54 -3.49
N LEU A 88 9.86 -5.05 -4.11
CA LEU A 88 9.89 -4.46 -5.43
C LEU A 88 10.07 -2.95 -5.31
N VAL A 89 11.14 -2.43 -5.90
CA VAL A 89 11.41 -0.99 -5.95
C VAL A 89 11.18 -0.50 -7.36
N PHE A 90 10.24 0.38 -7.55
CA PHE A 90 9.89 0.92 -8.86
C PHE A 90 10.19 2.42 -8.94
N GLN A 91 10.92 2.82 -9.97
CA GLN A 91 11.15 4.21 -10.34
C GLN A 91 10.46 4.49 -11.68
N ASN A 92 9.74 5.62 -11.80
CA ASN A 92 9.11 5.97 -13.06
C ASN A 92 10.19 6.35 -14.10
N PRO A 93 10.35 5.59 -15.19
CA PRO A 93 11.41 5.82 -16.16
C PRO A 93 11.25 7.14 -16.93
N GLU A 94 10.02 7.62 -17.13
CA GLU A 94 9.76 8.90 -17.80
C GLU A 94 10.14 10.06 -16.88
N ALA A 95 9.74 10.01 -15.62
CA ALA A 95 10.12 11.02 -14.63
C ALA A 95 11.65 11.10 -14.45
N LEU A 96 12.33 9.96 -14.50
CA LEU A 96 13.79 9.90 -14.46
C LEU A 96 14.41 10.53 -15.71
N LYS A 97 13.92 10.18 -16.90
CA LYS A 97 14.41 10.69 -18.18
C LYS A 97 14.22 12.20 -18.31
N GLU A 98 13.10 12.73 -17.83
CA GLU A 98 12.80 14.17 -17.84
C GLU A 98 13.47 14.94 -16.70
N GLY A 99 14.17 14.28 -15.78
CA GLY A 99 14.82 14.92 -14.64
C GLY A 99 13.84 15.60 -13.69
N ILE A 100 12.62 15.04 -13.54
CA ILE A 100 11.57 15.61 -12.70
C ILE A 100 11.99 15.60 -11.24
N ASN A 101 12.07 16.79 -10.63
CA ASN A 101 12.47 16.99 -9.25
C ASN A 101 11.44 17.85 -8.48
N PRO A 102 11.42 17.81 -7.14
CA PRO A 102 10.42 18.51 -6.35
C PRO A 102 10.58 20.03 -6.30
N PHE A 103 11.78 20.55 -6.61
CA PHE A 103 12.09 21.97 -6.49
C PHE A 103 11.56 22.77 -7.69
N ASP A 104 11.74 22.24 -8.88
CA ASP A 104 11.39 22.92 -10.12
C ASP A 104 10.00 22.53 -10.66
N HIS A 105 9.48 21.35 -10.23
CA HIS A 105 8.31 20.76 -10.87
C HIS A 105 7.08 20.62 -9.95
N GLY A 106 7.20 20.94 -8.66
CA GLY A 106 6.07 21.01 -7.71
C GLY A 106 5.10 19.83 -7.78
N GLU A 107 3.83 20.10 -8.11
CA GLU A 107 2.78 19.08 -8.22
C GLU A 107 3.07 18.03 -9.29
N ARG A 108 3.67 18.41 -10.41
CA ARG A 108 4.05 17.49 -11.49
C ARG A 108 5.02 16.40 -10.98
N HIS A 109 5.92 16.76 -10.04
CA HIS A 109 6.77 15.77 -9.38
C HIS A 109 5.94 14.69 -8.66
N THR A 110 4.94 15.11 -7.87
CA THR A 110 4.07 14.16 -7.16
C THR A 110 3.24 13.32 -8.11
N GLU A 111 2.69 13.94 -9.16
CA GLU A 111 1.89 13.23 -10.15
C GLU A 111 2.70 12.17 -10.90
N MET A 112 3.84 12.53 -11.45
CA MET A 112 4.66 11.61 -12.25
C MET A 112 5.31 10.52 -11.41
N TRP A 113 5.98 10.89 -10.32
CA TRP A 113 6.71 9.93 -9.51
C TRP A 113 5.80 9.02 -8.68
N LYS A 114 4.80 9.60 -7.99
CA LYS A 114 3.95 8.82 -7.08
C LYS A 114 2.77 8.19 -7.83
N THR A 115 1.89 9.01 -8.38
CA THR A 115 0.65 8.51 -9.00
C THR A 115 0.93 7.74 -10.28
N GLY A 116 1.68 8.33 -11.20
CA GLY A 116 2.07 7.69 -12.46
C GLY A 116 2.96 6.48 -12.22
N GLY A 117 3.96 6.61 -11.36
CA GLY A 117 4.85 5.51 -10.99
C GLY A 117 4.11 4.33 -10.39
N LEU A 118 3.13 4.59 -9.50
CA LEU A 118 2.31 3.53 -8.93
C LEU A 118 1.49 2.79 -9.99
N LYS A 119 0.79 3.52 -10.85
CA LYS A 119 -0.01 2.91 -11.94
C LYS A 119 0.86 2.04 -12.86
N LEU A 120 1.98 2.58 -13.30
CA LEU A 120 2.93 1.84 -14.16
C LEU A 120 3.46 0.58 -13.48
N ALA A 121 3.79 0.65 -12.19
CA ALA A 121 4.26 -0.51 -11.45
C ALA A 121 3.18 -1.59 -11.30
N LEU A 122 1.93 -1.20 -11.00
CA LEU A 122 0.81 -2.13 -10.89
C LEU A 122 0.55 -2.84 -12.22
N ASP A 123 0.55 -2.10 -13.33
CA ASP A 123 0.33 -2.64 -14.67
C ASP A 123 1.47 -3.57 -15.12
N LEU A 124 2.72 -3.14 -14.89
CA LEU A 124 3.92 -3.91 -15.28
C LEU A 124 3.95 -5.28 -14.59
N HIS A 125 3.65 -5.30 -13.31
CA HIS A 125 3.66 -6.53 -12.51
C HIS A 125 2.31 -7.26 -12.51
N LYS A 126 1.27 -6.70 -13.17
CA LYS A 126 -0.08 -7.27 -13.26
C LYS A 126 -0.70 -7.54 -11.89
N PHE A 127 -0.53 -6.63 -10.95
CA PHE A 127 -1.17 -6.74 -9.65
C PHE A 127 -2.67 -6.47 -9.77
N ASP A 128 -3.48 -7.35 -9.18
CA ASP A 128 -4.94 -7.27 -9.19
C ASP A 128 -5.52 -6.70 -7.90
N ALA A 129 -4.73 -6.68 -6.82
CA ALA A 129 -5.08 -6.02 -5.57
C ALA A 129 -3.88 -5.31 -4.94
N ALA A 130 -4.11 -4.12 -4.38
CA ALA A 130 -3.08 -3.35 -3.70
C ALA A 130 -3.54 -2.92 -2.31
N PHE A 131 -2.82 -3.34 -1.26
CA PHE A 131 -3.06 -2.88 0.10
C PHE A 131 -2.53 -1.46 0.29
N GLY A 132 -3.39 -0.55 0.75
CA GLY A 132 -3.04 0.83 1.06
C GLY A 132 -3.66 1.28 2.38
N GLY A 133 -2.90 2.04 3.18
CA GLY A 133 -3.41 2.67 4.40
C GLY A 133 -4.03 4.01 4.08
N ALA A 134 -5.37 4.10 4.09
CA ALA A 134 -6.10 5.33 3.87
C ALA A 134 -7.38 5.36 4.70
N ARG A 135 -7.78 6.56 5.15
CA ARG A 135 -9.05 6.78 5.84
C ARG A 135 -9.89 7.80 5.09
N ARG A 136 -11.22 7.62 5.12
CA ARG A 136 -12.17 8.53 4.45
C ARG A 136 -12.15 9.95 5.00
N ASP A 137 -11.86 10.09 6.27
CA ASP A 137 -11.81 11.35 7.02
C ASP A 137 -10.46 12.07 6.98
N GLU A 138 -9.46 11.46 6.32
CA GLU A 138 -8.11 12.00 6.26
C GLU A 138 -8.04 13.25 5.36
N GLU A 139 -8.67 13.18 4.19
CA GLU A 139 -8.74 14.30 3.24
C GLU A 139 -9.92 14.14 2.27
N LYS A 140 -10.36 15.24 1.66
CA LYS A 140 -11.51 15.25 0.75
C LYS A 140 -11.38 14.30 -0.44
N SER A 141 -10.20 14.16 -0.99
CA SER A 141 -9.95 13.25 -2.14
C SER A 141 -10.15 11.77 -1.77
N ARG A 142 -10.04 11.43 -0.48
CA ARG A 142 -10.19 10.07 0.05
C ARG A 142 -11.60 9.75 0.54
N SER A 143 -12.53 10.71 0.54
CA SER A 143 -13.90 10.51 1.03
C SER A 143 -14.67 9.39 0.32
N LYS A 144 -14.26 9.04 -0.90
CA LYS A 144 -14.81 7.94 -1.71
C LYS A 144 -14.24 6.56 -1.35
N GLU A 145 -13.12 6.49 -0.63
CA GLU A 145 -12.48 5.22 -0.31
C GLU A 145 -13.37 4.35 0.58
N ARG A 146 -13.31 3.05 0.35
CA ARG A 146 -13.98 2.00 1.12
C ARG A 146 -12.93 0.99 1.55
N ILE A 147 -13.31 -0.02 2.33
CA ILE A 147 -12.41 -1.14 2.66
C ILE A 147 -11.91 -1.77 1.36
N PHE A 148 -12.84 -2.04 0.42
CA PHE A 148 -12.51 -2.48 -0.92
C PHE A 148 -12.89 -1.40 -1.94
N SER A 149 -11.92 -0.73 -2.54
CA SER A 149 -12.14 0.29 -3.56
C SER A 149 -11.89 -0.30 -4.95
N PHE A 150 -12.95 -0.58 -5.68
CA PHE A 150 -12.86 -1.12 -7.04
C PHE A 150 -12.37 -0.06 -8.03
N ARG A 151 -11.48 -0.48 -8.92
CA ARG A 151 -10.85 0.37 -9.94
C ARG A 151 -11.04 -0.23 -11.33
N SER A 152 -11.23 0.65 -12.32
CA SER A 152 -11.19 0.25 -13.73
C SER A 152 -9.76 -0.06 -14.19
N ASN A 153 -9.64 -0.59 -15.41
CA ASN A 153 -8.32 -0.82 -16.04
C ASN A 153 -7.48 0.46 -16.18
N ASN A 154 -8.10 1.63 -16.10
CA ASN A 154 -7.40 2.93 -16.10
C ASN A 154 -7.14 3.46 -14.66
N HIS A 155 -7.25 2.60 -13.65
CA HIS A 155 -7.11 2.93 -12.23
C HIS A 155 -8.11 3.98 -11.70
N GLN A 156 -9.20 4.22 -12.43
CA GLN A 156 -10.27 5.11 -11.99
C GLN A 156 -11.22 4.38 -11.03
N TRP A 157 -11.71 5.07 -10.03
CA TRP A 157 -12.69 4.53 -9.12
C TRP A 157 -13.98 4.14 -9.86
N GLU A 158 -14.48 2.94 -9.60
CA GLU A 158 -15.67 2.35 -10.22
C GLU A 158 -16.84 2.33 -9.24
N PRO A 159 -17.64 3.40 -9.16
CA PRO A 159 -18.72 3.50 -8.19
C PRO A 159 -19.81 2.44 -8.39
N LYS A 160 -20.01 1.97 -9.63
CA LYS A 160 -21.02 0.94 -9.94
C LYS A 160 -20.64 -0.45 -9.42
N SER A 161 -19.36 -0.75 -9.31
CA SER A 161 -18.84 -2.00 -8.76
C SER A 161 -18.69 -1.96 -7.25
N GLN A 162 -18.78 -0.76 -6.66
CA GLN A 162 -18.65 -0.58 -5.23
C GLN A 162 -19.85 -1.18 -4.51
N ARG A 163 -19.59 -2.01 -3.53
CA ARG A 163 -20.64 -2.63 -2.68
C ARG A 163 -20.73 -1.89 -1.35
N PRO A 164 -21.89 -1.90 -0.70
CA PRO A 164 -22.02 -1.45 0.69
C PRO A 164 -21.10 -2.25 1.61
N GLU A 165 -20.54 -1.57 2.59
CA GLU A 165 -19.71 -2.16 3.66
C GLU A 165 -20.38 -1.95 5.01
#